data_fdb407b49e542d3db356fc8d38c092e5
#
_entry.id   fdb407b49e542d3db356fc8d38c092e5
#
_cell.length_a   1.000
_cell.length_b   1.000
_cell.length_c   1.000
_cell.angle_alpha   90.00
_cell.angle_beta   90.00
_cell.angle_gamma   90.00
#
_symmetry.space_group_name_H-M   'P 1'
#
loop_
_entity.id
_entity.type
_entity.pdbx_description
1 polymer ?
#
loop_
_entity_poly.entity_id
_entity_poly.type
_entity_poly.pdbx_seq_one_letter_code
_entity_poly.pdbx_strand_id
1 'polypeptide(L)'
;NEFDFLQDPDLNSSSAFYMDVTCVAKCKPILEGKNTIAGFDIEAMYCPGHSIGSTVLKIEDCLFTGDVLFQGSIGRMDLATGSVSSMKQSLKKLVQLDKDYKVYPGHGPSTSLSQEKKWNESLKYAEIY
;
A
#
# COMPACT_ATOMS: atom_id res chain seq x y z
N ASN A 1 1.22 12.66 -3.48
CA ASN A 1 2.26 12.46 -4.44
C ASN A 1 3.62 12.37 -3.73
N GLU A 2 4.37 11.28 -3.93
CA GLU A 2 5.58 10.98 -3.16
C GLU A 2 6.88 11.24 -3.95
N PHE A 3 6.82 12.00 -5.03
CA PHE A 3 8.06 12.33 -5.76
C PHE A 3 9.08 13.09 -4.91
N ASP A 4 8.60 13.90 -3.98
CA ASP A 4 9.46 14.64 -3.05
C ASP A 4 10.21 13.72 -2.09
N PHE A 5 9.67 12.51 -1.78
CA PHE A 5 10.34 11.53 -0.92
C PHE A 5 11.67 11.06 -1.48
N LEU A 6 11.82 11.06 -2.80
CA LEU A 6 13.06 10.64 -3.45
C LEU A 6 14.23 11.58 -3.11
N GLN A 7 13.95 12.84 -2.84
CA GLN A 7 14.97 13.87 -2.62
C GLN A 7 14.99 14.41 -1.19
N ASP A 8 14.01 14.05 -0.37
CA ASP A 8 13.90 14.52 1.02
C ASP A 8 14.15 13.37 2.01
N PRO A 9 15.32 13.35 2.70
CA PRO A 9 15.67 12.31 3.65
C PRO A 9 14.73 12.20 4.85
N ASP A 10 14.04 13.27 5.23
CA ASP A 10 13.06 13.23 6.32
C ASP A 10 11.77 12.55 5.86
N LEU A 11 11.31 12.85 4.65
CA LEU A 11 10.11 12.22 4.07
C LEU A 11 10.33 10.74 3.72
N ASN A 12 11.50 10.37 3.21
CA ASN A 12 11.83 8.98 2.92
C ASN A 12 12.38 8.21 4.13
N SER A 13 12.43 8.86 5.28
CA SER A 13 12.85 8.30 6.57
C SER A 13 14.33 7.90 6.66
N SER A 14 15.16 8.19 5.68
CA SER A 14 16.57 7.81 5.72
C SER A 14 17.35 8.58 6.80
N SER A 15 16.96 9.81 7.10
CA SER A 15 17.55 10.62 8.17
C SER A 15 17.39 9.96 9.55
N ALA A 16 16.30 9.22 9.79
CA ALA A 16 16.07 8.48 11.03
C ALA A 16 17.09 7.34 11.25
N PHE A 17 17.77 6.92 10.21
CA PHE A 17 18.86 5.92 10.26
C PHE A 17 20.25 6.56 10.15
N TYR A 18 20.36 7.86 10.40
CA TYR A 18 21.60 8.63 10.26
C TYR A 18 22.22 8.57 8.85
N MET A 19 21.35 8.43 7.85
CA MET A 19 21.72 8.43 6.44
C MET A 19 20.83 9.43 5.68
N ASP A 20 21.45 10.29 4.88
CA ASP A 20 20.73 11.20 4.00
C ASP A 20 20.73 10.60 2.59
N VAL A 21 19.72 9.78 2.29
CA VAL A 21 19.58 9.14 0.98
C VAL A 21 18.70 9.99 0.09
N THR A 22 19.22 10.35 -1.08
CA THR A 22 18.47 11.03 -2.14
C THR A 22 18.54 10.25 -3.44
N CYS A 23 17.46 10.29 -4.21
CA CYS A 23 17.39 9.66 -5.51
C CYS A 23 17.01 10.69 -6.58
N VAL A 24 17.78 10.76 -7.66
CA VAL A 24 17.55 11.67 -8.79
C VAL A 24 16.92 11.00 -10.00
N ALA A 25 16.35 9.81 -9.82
CA ALA A 25 15.71 9.07 -10.90
C ALA A 25 14.51 9.83 -11.51
N LYS A 26 14.37 9.75 -12.82
CA LYS A 26 13.16 10.23 -13.49
C LYS A 26 12.05 9.23 -13.27
N CYS A 27 10.99 9.65 -12.59
CA CYS A 27 9.83 8.82 -12.31
C CYS A 27 8.63 9.23 -13.15
N LYS A 28 7.80 8.25 -13.50
CA LYS A 28 6.48 8.48 -14.07
C LYS A 28 5.44 8.12 -13.01
N PRO A 29 4.39 8.94 -12.85
CA PRO A 29 3.31 8.59 -11.94
C PRO A 29 2.56 7.36 -12.46
N ILE A 30 2.18 6.47 -11.54
CA ILE A 30 1.13 5.51 -11.81
C ILE A 30 -0.21 6.18 -11.50
N LEU A 31 -1.18 6.06 -12.39
CA LEU A 31 -2.50 6.67 -12.22
C LEU A 31 -3.45 5.66 -11.59
N GLU A 32 -4.37 6.12 -10.75
CA GLU A 32 -5.45 5.27 -10.24
C GLU A 32 -6.26 4.70 -11.39
N GLY A 33 -6.61 3.41 -11.30
CA GLY A 33 -7.30 2.67 -12.34
C GLY A 33 -6.36 1.85 -13.23
N LYS A 34 -6.73 1.68 -14.48
CA LYS A 34 -6.04 0.79 -15.42
C LYS A 34 -4.79 1.43 -15.99
N ASN A 35 -3.70 0.68 -15.94
CA ASN A 35 -2.40 1.03 -16.53
C ASN A 35 -1.86 -0.17 -17.30
N THR A 36 -1.03 0.08 -18.33
CA THR A 36 -0.24 -0.96 -18.98
C THR A 36 1.23 -0.60 -18.81
N ILE A 37 1.97 -1.40 -18.06
CA ILE A 37 3.37 -1.14 -17.71
C ILE A 37 4.17 -2.40 -18.02
N ALA A 38 5.20 -2.27 -18.85
CA ALA A 38 6.07 -3.37 -19.25
C ALA A 38 5.31 -4.60 -19.81
N GLY A 39 4.19 -4.37 -20.49
CA GLY A 39 3.36 -5.43 -21.08
C GLY A 39 2.35 -6.06 -20.10
N PHE A 40 2.28 -5.62 -18.86
CA PHE A 40 1.31 -6.07 -17.87
C PHE A 40 0.14 -5.09 -17.75
N ASP A 41 -1.06 -5.63 -17.70
CA ASP A 41 -2.25 -4.88 -17.34
C ASP A 41 -2.35 -4.80 -15.81
N ILE A 42 -2.22 -3.59 -15.28
CA ILE A 42 -2.16 -3.29 -13.86
C ILE A 42 -3.32 -2.38 -13.50
N GLU A 43 -4.11 -2.76 -12.52
CA GLU A 43 -5.07 -1.86 -11.91
C GLU A 43 -4.50 -1.31 -10.61
N ALA A 44 -4.28 0.01 -10.57
CA ALA A 44 -3.76 0.70 -9.40
C ALA A 44 -4.92 1.23 -8.55
N MET A 45 -4.95 0.85 -7.28
CA MET A 45 -5.89 1.36 -6.28
C MET A 45 -5.14 2.26 -5.32
N TYR A 46 -5.53 3.52 -5.28
CA TYR A 46 -5.00 4.48 -4.32
C TYR A 46 -5.47 4.13 -2.90
N CYS A 47 -4.54 3.78 -2.04
CA CYS A 47 -4.77 3.28 -0.69
C CYS A 47 -3.89 4.01 0.34
N PRO A 48 -4.08 5.33 0.55
CA PRO A 48 -3.28 6.10 1.50
C PRO A 48 -3.52 5.64 2.94
N GLY A 49 -2.54 5.91 3.79
CA GLY A 49 -2.64 5.62 5.23
C GLY A 49 -1.30 5.28 5.87
N HIS A 50 -0.52 4.40 5.27
CA HIS A 50 0.89 4.23 5.63
C HIS A 50 1.70 5.45 5.16
N SER A 51 1.51 5.83 3.93
CA SER A 51 1.99 7.09 3.35
C SER A 51 0.91 7.71 2.46
N ILE A 52 1.09 8.96 2.08
CA ILE A 52 0.11 9.70 1.26
C ILE A 52 -0.05 9.11 -0.15
N GLY A 53 0.99 8.48 -0.70
CA GLY A 53 0.97 7.89 -2.04
C GLY A 53 0.81 6.37 -2.06
N SER A 54 0.57 5.73 -0.91
CA SER A 54 0.40 4.28 -0.83
C SER A 54 -0.63 3.77 -1.84
N THR A 55 -0.24 2.77 -2.62
CA THR A 55 -1.04 2.25 -3.72
C THR A 55 -0.96 0.73 -3.73
N VAL A 56 -2.11 0.07 -3.87
CA VAL A 56 -2.20 -1.37 -4.08
C VAL A 56 -2.29 -1.64 -5.58
N LEU A 57 -1.47 -2.54 -6.07
CA LEU A 57 -1.48 -2.94 -7.47
C LEU A 57 -2.17 -4.29 -7.61
N LYS A 58 -3.17 -4.35 -8.48
CA LYS A 58 -3.86 -5.59 -8.85
C LYS A 58 -3.40 -6.03 -10.23
N ILE A 59 -2.87 -7.24 -10.30
CA ILE A 59 -2.41 -7.89 -11.54
C ILE A 59 -3.01 -9.28 -11.54
N GLU A 60 -3.91 -9.56 -12.47
CA GLU A 60 -4.65 -10.85 -12.53
C GLU A 60 -5.30 -11.21 -11.18
N ASP A 61 -4.87 -12.31 -10.55
CA ASP A 61 -5.37 -12.80 -9.26
C ASP A 61 -4.50 -12.38 -8.06
N CYS A 62 -3.59 -11.43 -8.27
CA CYS A 62 -2.63 -10.98 -7.27
C CYS A 62 -2.86 -9.53 -6.86
N LEU A 63 -2.69 -9.26 -5.57
CA LEU A 63 -2.57 -7.92 -4.99
C LEU A 63 -1.16 -7.71 -4.46
N PHE A 64 -0.50 -6.69 -4.94
CA PHE A 64 0.76 -6.20 -4.39
C PHE A 64 0.43 -5.03 -3.49
N THR A 65 0.43 -5.28 -2.19
CA THR A 65 -0.16 -4.36 -1.20
C THR A 65 0.84 -3.39 -0.58
N GLY A 66 2.14 -3.53 -0.91
CA GLY A 66 3.17 -2.69 -0.28
C GLY A 66 3.00 -2.71 1.24
N ASP A 67 3.02 -1.52 1.84
CA ASP A 67 2.85 -1.37 3.29
C ASP A 67 1.41 -0.97 3.69
N VAL A 68 0.42 -1.37 2.91
CA VAL A 68 -1.00 -1.22 3.27
C VAL A 68 -1.50 -2.42 4.06
N LEU A 69 -1.27 -3.63 3.56
CA LEU A 69 -1.77 -4.87 4.15
C LEU A 69 -0.67 -5.93 4.23
N PHE A 70 -0.49 -6.52 5.41
CA PHE A 70 0.40 -7.64 5.69
C PHE A 70 -0.39 -8.87 6.15
N GLN A 71 0.27 -10.01 6.24
CA GLN A 71 -0.32 -11.17 6.88
C GLN A 71 -0.62 -10.86 8.36
N GLY A 72 -1.89 -10.85 8.73
CA GLY A 72 -2.36 -10.62 10.10
C GLY A 72 -2.17 -9.20 10.63
N SER A 73 -1.73 -8.25 9.80
CA SER A 73 -1.40 -6.89 10.22
C SER A 73 -1.58 -5.88 9.08
N ILE A 74 -1.29 -4.62 9.37
CA ILE A 74 -1.27 -3.51 8.41
C ILE A 74 -0.02 -2.66 8.64
N GLY A 75 0.33 -1.82 7.65
CA GLY A 75 1.42 -0.87 7.78
C GLY A 75 1.18 0.16 8.88
N ARG A 76 2.27 0.64 9.48
CA ARG A 76 2.23 1.72 10.48
C ARG A 76 1.71 3.01 9.86
N MET A 77 1.11 3.86 10.69
CA MET A 77 0.46 5.09 10.25
C MET A 77 1.03 6.34 10.93
N ASP A 78 2.14 6.21 11.63
CA ASP A 78 2.80 7.26 12.43
C ASP A 78 4.01 7.89 11.73
N LEU A 79 4.20 7.62 10.46
CA LEU A 79 5.20 8.29 9.61
C LEU A 79 4.71 9.68 9.18
N ALA A 80 5.59 10.48 8.57
CA ALA A 80 5.37 11.90 8.24
C ALA A 80 4.05 12.17 7.49
N THR A 81 3.62 11.26 6.60
CA THR A 81 2.37 11.39 5.84
C THR A 81 1.35 10.29 6.16
N GLY A 82 1.56 9.59 7.27
CA GLY A 82 0.65 8.55 7.75
C GLY A 82 -0.70 9.10 8.22
N SER A 83 -1.76 8.30 8.08
CA SER A 83 -3.11 8.71 8.47
C SER A 83 -3.97 7.50 8.80
N VAL A 84 -4.45 7.43 10.05
CA VAL A 84 -5.36 6.39 10.52
C VAL A 84 -6.70 6.42 9.76
N SER A 85 -7.25 7.62 9.54
CA SER A 85 -8.53 7.75 8.83
C SER A 85 -8.43 7.33 7.37
N SER A 86 -7.33 7.67 6.71
CA SER A 86 -7.07 7.25 5.32
C SER A 86 -6.84 5.75 5.23
N MET A 87 -6.07 5.16 6.16
CA MET A 87 -5.85 3.71 6.21
C MET A 87 -7.18 2.97 6.35
N LYS A 88 -8.05 3.41 7.24
CA LYS A 88 -9.37 2.81 7.42
C LYS A 88 -10.18 2.80 6.11
N GLN A 89 -10.19 3.90 5.37
CA GLN A 89 -10.87 3.97 4.07
C GLN A 89 -10.22 3.05 3.03
N SER A 90 -8.90 2.95 3.04
CA SER A 90 -8.15 2.06 2.16
C SER A 90 -8.45 0.60 2.42
N LEU A 91 -8.49 0.19 3.69
CA LEU A 91 -8.86 -1.17 4.08
C LEU A 91 -10.30 -1.51 3.69
N LYS A 92 -11.23 -0.55 3.77
CA LYS A 92 -12.61 -0.76 3.27
C LYS A 92 -12.64 -1.09 1.79
N LYS A 93 -11.82 -0.43 0.96
CA LYS A 93 -11.71 -0.77 -0.47
C LYS A 93 -11.28 -2.23 -0.67
N LEU A 94 -10.30 -2.71 0.12
CA LEU A 94 -9.84 -4.10 0.04
C LEU A 94 -10.91 -5.10 0.49
N VAL A 95 -11.64 -4.79 1.56
CA VAL A 95 -12.74 -5.64 2.04
C VAL A 95 -13.85 -5.79 0.99
N GLN A 96 -14.13 -4.75 0.22
CA GLN A 96 -15.17 -4.74 -0.81
C GLN A 96 -14.80 -5.51 -2.09
N LEU A 97 -13.55 -5.96 -2.24
CA LEU A 97 -13.19 -6.81 -3.38
C LEU A 97 -13.93 -8.15 -3.27
N ASP A 98 -14.58 -8.53 -4.34
CA ASP A 98 -15.49 -9.68 -4.43
C ASP A 98 -14.81 -11.02 -4.68
N LYS A 99 -13.58 -10.99 -5.14
CA LYS A 99 -12.75 -12.15 -5.47
C LYS A 99 -11.72 -12.43 -4.36
N ASP A 100 -11.31 -13.69 -4.25
CA ASP A 100 -10.10 -13.99 -3.48
C ASP A 100 -8.85 -13.69 -4.33
N TYR A 101 -7.94 -12.97 -3.73
CA TYR A 101 -6.66 -12.60 -4.34
C TYR A 101 -5.50 -13.15 -3.51
N LYS A 102 -4.44 -13.55 -4.17
CA LYS A 102 -3.14 -13.75 -3.51
C LYS A 102 -2.59 -12.39 -3.13
N VAL A 103 -2.12 -12.26 -1.89
CA VAL A 103 -1.59 -11.00 -1.35
C VAL A 103 -0.08 -11.09 -1.20
N TYR A 104 0.62 -10.19 -1.85
CA TYR A 104 2.07 -10.04 -1.76
C TYR A 104 2.40 -8.70 -1.11
N PRO A 105 2.72 -8.69 0.19
CA PRO A 105 3.01 -7.47 0.93
C PRO A 105 4.44 -6.97 0.71
N GLY A 106 4.71 -5.73 1.14
CA GLY A 106 6.06 -5.18 1.16
C GLY A 106 6.95 -5.81 2.23
N HIS A 107 6.36 -6.35 3.31
CA HIS A 107 7.03 -7.02 4.42
C HIS A 107 6.27 -8.28 4.83
N GLY A 108 7.03 -9.28 5.26
CA GLY A 108 6.48 -10.54 5.74
C GLY A 108 6.02 -11.49 4.63
N PRO A 109 5.39 -12.60 5.01
CA PRO A 109 4.99 -13.64 4.07
C PRO A 109 3.76 -13.26 3.24
N SER A 110 3.60 -13.92 2.09
CA SER A 110 2.37 -13.84 1.29
C SER A 110 1.19 -14.47 2.03
N THR A 111 0.00 -14.01 1.68
CA THR A 111 -1.27 -14.48 2.25
C THR A 111 -2.36 -14.48 1.16
N SER A 112 -3.62 -14.60 1.54
CA SER A 112 -4.75 -14.40 0.66
C SER A 112 -5.75 -13.40 1.27
N LEU A 113 -6.47 -12.70 0.41
CA LEU A 113 -7.45 -11.71 0.86
C LEU A 113 -8.56 -12.34 1.70
N SER A 114 -9.02 -13.54 1.34
CA SER A 114 -10.03 -14.28 2.12
C SER A 114 -9.53 -14.63 3.52
N GLN A 115 -8.26 -15.00 3.64
CA GLN A 115 -7.63 -15.30 4.93
C GLN A 115 -7.52 -14.05 5.79
N GLU A 116 -7.10 -12.93 5.21
CA GLU A 116 -7.01 -11.66 5.93
C GLU A 116 -8.39 -11.13 6.34
N LYS A 117 -9.41 -11.22 5.49
CA LYS A 117 -10.79 -10.89 5.88
C LYS A 117 -11.28 -11.71 7.08
N LYS A 118 -10.83 -12.95 7.19
CA LYS A 118 -11.23 -13.85 8.28
C LYS A 118 -10.46 -13.64 9.57
N TRP A 119 -9.16 -13.33 9.51
CA TRP A 119 -8.27 -13.35 10.67
C TRP A 119 -7.61 -12.02 11.03
N ASN A 120 -7.52 -11.08 10.09
CA ASN A 120 -6.89 -9.79 10.32
C ASN A 120 -7.86 -8.84 11.02
N GLU A 121 -7.57 -8.53 12.28
CA GLU A 121 -8.45 -7.69 13.11
C GLU A 121 -8.65 -6.27 12.51
N SER A 122 -7.64 -5.72 11.84
CA SER A 122 -7.74 -4.41 11.21
C SER A 122 -8.72 -4.41 10.04
N LEU A 123 -8.72 -5.48 9.22
CA LEU A 123 -9.70 -5.64 8.14
C LEU A 123 -11.11 -5.84 8.68
N LYS A 124 -11.28 -6.67 9.70
CA LYS A 124 -12.58 -6.86 10.35
C LYS A 124 -13.12 -5.56 10.92
N TYR A 125 -12.28 -4.79 11.57
CA TYR A 125 -12.68 -3.48 12.09
C TYR A 125 -13.11 -2.53 10.96
N ALA A 126 -12.41 -2.52 9.84
CA ALA A 126 -12.75 -1.71 8.67
C ALA A 126 -14.06 -2.16 7.99
N GLU A 127 -14.40 -3.46 8.05
CA GLU A 127 -15.65 -3.99 7.54
C GLU A 127 -16.87 -3.49 8.35
N ILE A 128 -16.72 -3.42 9.67
CA ILE A 128 -17.81 -3.05 10.58
C ILE A 128 -18.02 -1.53 10.65
N TYR A 129 -16.96 -0.78 10.68
CA TYR A 129 -16.94 0.68 10.89
C TYR A 129 -16.43 1.47 9.68
#